data_38f2b82d8d3d58c04b5d0a38a02391eb
#
_entry.id   38f2b82d8d3d58c04b5d0a38a02391eb
#
_cell.length_a   1.000
_cell.length_b   1.000
_cell.length_c   1.000
_cell.angle_alpha   90.00
_cell.angle_beta   90.00
_cell.angle_gamma   90.00
#
_symmetry.space_group_name_H-M   'P 1'
#
loop_
_entity.id
_entity.type
_entity.pdbx_description
1 polymer ?
#
loop_
_entity_poly.entity_id
_entity_poly.type
_entity_poly.pdbx_seq_one_letter_code
_entity_poly.pdbx_strand_id
1 'polypeptide(L)'
;MVIFRENSEDIYAGIEYQAGTPEAQKVVDFIIGEMGATKIRFPENVGIGIKPVSEEGTQRLVRKAIQYAIEQDLPSVTLVHKGNIMKFTEGAFRDWGYELAQKEFGGELLDGGPWVSIKNPRTGSDIVIKDVIADAMLQQVLTRPRDYSVVATLNLNGDYLSDALAAQVGGIGIAPGANLSDTVALFEATHGTAPKYAGQDKVNPGSLILSAEMMLRHLGWNEAADLIIDGMNGAIQAKTVTYDFERLMEGATLVSCSAFGDSVIAHM
;
A
#
# COMPACT_ATOMS: atom_id res chain seq x y z
N MET A 1 -1.65 -1.59 -10.68
CA MET A 1 -1.30 -2.33 -9.44
C MET A 1 -1.96 -1.64 -8.27
N VAL A 2 -2.58 -2.39 -7.37
CA VAL A 2 -3.26 -1.85 -6.18
C VAL A 2 -2.58 -2.42 -4.94
N ILE A 3 -2.34 -1.57 -3.92
CA ILE A 3 -1.65 -1.97 -2.69
C ILE A 3 -2.64 -1.94 -1.53
N PHE A 4 -2.80 -3.08 -0.87
CA PHE A 4 -3.44 -3.22 0.42
C PHE A 4 -2.35 -3.22 1.49
N ARG A 5 -2.28 -2.16 2.27
CA ARG A 5 -1.32 -1.94 3.35
C ARG A 5 -2.00 -2.10 4.69
N GLU A 6 -1.46 -2.94 5.59
CA GLU A 6 -1.89 -2.95 6.99
C GLU A 6 -1.61 -1.58 7.62
N ASN A 7 -2.56 -1.05 8.38
CA ASN A 7 -2.48 0.33 8.85
C ASN A 7 -2.49 0.48 10.38
N SER A 8 -2.77 -0.58 11.13
CA SER A 8 -2.92 -0.52 12.59
C SER A 8 -1.81 -1.20 13.39
N GLU A 9 -1.02 -2.03 12.75
CA GLU A 9 0.05 -2.82 13.37
C GLU A 9 1.43 -2.47 12.80
N ASP A 10 2.39 -3.38 12.97
CA ASP A 10 3.77 -3.24 12.56
C ASP A 10 4.51 -2.22 13.46
N ILE A 11 5.67 -1.77 13.07
CA ILE A 11 6.42 -0.73 13.80
C ILE A 11 5.67 0.60 13.88
N TYR A 12 4.68 0.82 13.03
CA TYR A 12 3.77 1.97 13.05
C TYR A 12 2.84 2.00 14.28
N ALA A 13 2.78 0.92 15.06
CA ALA A 13 2.13 0.91 16.38
C ALA A 13 2.80 1.89 17.37
N GLY A 14 4.02 2.37 17.06
CA GLY A 14 4.71 3.40 17.85
C GLY A 14 5.17 2.91 19.22
N ILE A 15 5.34 1.59 19.40
CA ILE A 15 5.84 1.02 20.64
C ILE A 15 7.36 1.03 20.59
N GLU A 16 7.95 2.14 21.03
CA GLU A 16 9.41 2.25 21.05
C GLU A 16 9.91 3.02 22.27
N TYR A 17 11.15 2.77 22.62
CA TYR A 17 11.82 3.30 23.79
C TYR A 17 13.15 3.91 23.39
N GLN A 18 13.34 5.16 23.79
CA GLN A 18 14.53 5.94 23.44
C GLN A 18 15.77 5.41 24.17
N ALA A 19 16.88 5.30 23.45
CA ALA A 19 18.18 4.97 24.01
C ALA A 19 18.57 5.87 25.20
N GLY A 20 19.15 5.27 26.23
CA GLY A 20 19.56 5.96 27.45
C GLY A 20 18.44 6.28 28.44
N THR A 21 17.21 5.85 28.17
CA THR A 21 16.10 5.99 29.14
C THR A 21 15.98 4.74 30.04
N PRO A 22 15.46 4.90 31.28
CA PRO A 22 15.20 3.76 32.17
C PRO A 22 14.23 2.74 31.58
N GLU A 23 13.27 3.18 30.76
CA GLU A 23 12.27 2.34 30.10
C GLU A 23 12.93 1.44 29.04
N ALA A 24 13.82 1.98 28.21
CA ALA A 24 14.58 1.20 27.24
C ALA A 24 15.46 0.15 27.96
N GLN A 25 16.15 0.54 29.01
CA GLN A 25 16.99 -0.38 29.81
C GLN A 25 16.16 -1.50 30.43
N LYS A 26 14.98 -1.18 30.96
CA LYS A 26 14.06 -2.19 31.52
C LYS A 26 13.61 -3.23 30.48
N VAL A 27 13.32 -2.79 29.25
CA VAL A 27 12.97 -3.72 28.15
C VAL A 27 14.16 -4.59 27.78
N VAL A 28 15.37 -4.01 27.65
CA VAL A 28 16.60 -4.75 27.36
C VAL A 28 16.90 -5.80 28.44
N ASP A 29 16.82 -5.41 29.71
CA ASP A 29 17.06 -6.31 30.85
C ASP A 29 16.08 -7.48 30.86
N PHE A 30 14.80 -7.21 30.57
CA PHE A 30 13.78 -8.25 30.46
C PHE A 30 14.07 -9.22 29.30
N ILE A 31 14.38 -8.68 28.12
CA ILE A 31 14.63 -9.50 26.92
C ILE A 31 15.88 -10.37 27.12
N ILE A 32 16.95 -9.84 27.74
CA ILE A 32 18.18 -10.58 28.01
C ILE A 32 18.00 -11.54 29.19
N GLY A 33 17.48 -11.03 30.30
CA GLY A 33 17.44 -11.78 31.56
C GLY A 33 16.34 -12.83 31.59
N GLU A 34 15.10 -12.44 31.26
CA GLU A 34 13.94 -13.33 31.35
C GLU A 34 13.72 -14.14 30.06
N MET A 35 13.94 -13.52 28.89
CA MET A 35 13.70 -14.17 27.61
C MET A 35 14.94 -14.85 27.03
N GLY A 36 16.12 -14.68 27.66
CA GLY A 36 17.36 -15.33 27.26
C GLY A 36 17.92 -14.87 25.91
N ALA A 37 17.58 -13.68 25.44
CA ALA A 37 18.10 -13.17 24.17
C ALA A 37 19.58 -12.79 24.29
N THR A 38 20.43 -13.39 23.43
CA THR A 38 21.87 -13.16 23.45
C THR A 38 22.39 -12.30 22.30
N LYS A 39 21.49 -11.80 21.45
CA LYS A 39 21.87 -11.14 20.17
C LYS A 39 21.88 -9.62 20.24
N ILE A 40 21.55 -9.00 21.37
CA ILE A 40 21.70 -7.55 21.54
C ILE A 40 23.20 -7.30 21.83
N ARG A 41 23.93 -6.91 20.76
CA ARG A 41 25.38 -6.80 20.81
C ARG A 41 25.87 -5.66 21.72
N PHE A 42 25.14 -4.57 21.76
CA PHE A 42 25.45 -3.36 22.52
C PHE A 42 24.25 -2.98 23.39
N PRO A 43 24.06 -3.64 24.55
CA PRO A 43 22.86 -3.47 25.38
C PRO A 43 22.81 -2.12 26.11
N GLU A 44 23.95 -1.45 26.24
CA GLU A 44 24.03 -0.13 26.85
C GLU A 44 23.62 0.93 25.83
N ASN A 45 22.76 1.86 26.22
CA ASN A 45 22.33 2.99 25.40
C ASN A 45 21.77 2.59 24.02
N VAL A 46 20.91 1.59 23.98
CA VAL A 46 20.24 1.09 22.78
C VAL A 46 18.76 1.49 22.76
N GLY A 47 18.26 1.95 21.62
CA GLY A 47 16.81 2.14 21.37
C GLY A 47 16.15 0.81 21.04
N ILE A 48 14.92 0.60 21.52
CA ILE A 48 14.13 -0.61 21.27
C ILE A 48 12.79 -0.25 20.64
N GLY A 49 12.46 -0.92 19.53
CA GLY A 49 11.15 -0.87 18.91
C GLY A 49 10.50 -2.26 18.91
N ILE A 50 9.18 -2.33 19.08
CA ILE A 50 8.41 -3.56 19.07
C ILE A 50 7.52 -3.58 17.84
N LYS A 51 7.59 -4.69 17.11
CA LYS A 51 6.82 -4.94 15.88
C LYS A 51 5.73 -5.97 16.15
N PRO A 52 4.50 -5.56 16.51
CA PRO A 52 3.38 -6.49 16.61
C PRO A 52 2.86 -6.83 15.20
N VAL A 53 2.54 -8.11 14.99
CA VAL A 53 1.84 -8.61 13.80
C VAL A 53 0.90 -9.71 14.26
N SER A 54 -0.40 -9.53 14.04
CA SER A 54 -1.42 -10.48 14.46
C SER A 54 -2.00 -11.29 13.31
N GLU A 55 -2.55 -12.46 13.66
CA GLU A 55 -3.31 -13.29 12.72
C GLU A 55 -4.58 -12.54 12.27
N GLU A 56 -5.29 -11.90 13.20
CA GLU A 56 -6.52 -11.17 12.92
C GLU A 56 -6.29 -10.00 11.94
N GLY A 57 -5.29 -9.16 12.19
CA GLY A 57 -4.91 -8.05 11.32
C GLY A 57 -4.51 -8.53 9.93
N THR A 58 -3.71 -9.60 9.87
CA THR A 58 -3.30 -10.24 8.62
C THR A 58 -4.49 -10.76 7.83
N GLN A 59 -5.37 -11.54 8.46
CA GLN A 59 -6.54 -12.13 7.80
C GLN A 59 -7.50 -11.05 7.30
N ARG A 60 -7.73 -10.00 8.08
CA ARG A 60 -8.55 -8.86 7.67
C ARG A 60 -8.02 -8.21 6.39
N LEU A 61 -6.73 -7.91 6.34
CA LEU A 61 -6.07 -7.29 5.19
C LEU A 61 -6.12 -8.19 3.95
N VAL A 62 -5.66 -9.43 4.10
CA VAL A 62 -5.56 -10.37 2.97
C VAL A 62 -6.94 -10.72 2.43
N ARG A 63 -7.95 -10.86 3.29
CA ARG A 63 -9.35 -11.07 2.86
C ARG A 63 -9.84 -9.94 1.97
N LYS A 64 -9.62 -8.68 2.36
CA LYS A 64 -10.00 -7.51 1.55
C LYS A 64 -9.25 -7.48 0.21
N ALA A 65 -7.97 -7.81 0.20
CA ALA A 65 -7.18 -7.88 -1.02
C ALA A 65 -7.69 -8.96 -2.00
N ILE A 66 -8.03 -10.15 -1.48
CA ILE A 66 -8.61 -11.23 -2.29
C ILE A 66 -10.01 -10.85 -2.79
N GLN A 67 -10.87 -10.29 -1.94
CA GLN A 67 -12.19 -9.82 -2.34
C GLN A 67 -12.10 -8.78 -3.47
N TYR A 68 -11.19 -7.83 -3.36
CA TYR A 68 -10.94 -6.85 -4.40
C TYR A 68 -10.49 -7.50 -5.72
N ALA A 69 -9.57 -8.48 -5.65
CA ALA A 69 -9.14 -9.21 -6.84
C ALA A 69 -10.30 -9.97 -7.51
N ILE A 70 -11.22 -10.55 -6.73
CA ILE A 70 -12.44 -11.21 -7.21
C ILE A 70 -13.39 -10.19 -7.88
N GLU A 71 -13.63 -9.06 -7.23
CA GLU A 71 -14.54 -8.01 -7.71
C GLU A 71 -14.08 -7.39 -9.03
N GLN A 72 -12.77 -7.16 -9.15
CA GLN A 72 -12.14 -6.55 -10.31
C GLN A 72 -11.65 -7.56 -11.36
N ASP A 73 -11.89 -8.86 -11.15
CA ASP A 73 -11.41 -9.97 -11.99
C ASP A 73 -9.91 -9.90 -12.27
N LEU A 74 -9.11 -9.67 -11.24
CA LEU A 74 -7.65 -9.51 -11.34
C LEU A 74 -6.95 -10.85 -11.12
N PRO A 75 -5.87 -11.15 -11.87
CA PRO A 75 -5.28 -12.49 -11.93
C PRO A 75 -4.42 -12.88 -10.71
N SER A 76 -4.07 -11.95 -9.82
CA SER A 76 -3.19 -12.30 -8.68
C SER A 76 -3.30 -11.39 -7.48
N VAL A 77 -3.06 -11.99 -6.29
CA VAL A 77 -2.75 -11.28 -5.04
C VAL A 77 -1.36 -11.70 -4.59
N THR A 78 -0.48 -10.74 -4.34
CA THR A 78 0.92 -10.98 -3.93
C THR A 78 1.13 -10.55 -2.49
N LEU A 79 1.47 -11.50 -1.62
CA LEU A 79 1.86 -11.25 -0.24
C LEU A 79 3.32 -10.79 -0.20
N VAL A 80 3.57 -9.53 0.18
CA VAL A 80 4.93 -8.99 0.25
C VAL A 80 5.41 -8.96 1.69
N HIS A 81 6.55 -9.58 1.97
CA HIS A 81 7.06 -9.79 3.32
C HIS A 81 8.59 -9.97 3.37
N LYS A 82 9.17 -9.86 4.56
CA LYS A 82 10.57 -10.21 4.86
C LYS A 82 10.65 -11.43 5.80
N GLY A 83 9.80 -12.42 5.57
CA GLY A 83 9.61 -13.59 6.42
C GLY A 83 10.81 -14.55 6.51
N ASN A 84 11.78 -14.46 5.59
CA ASN A 84 13.04 -15.19 5.69
C ASN A 84 13.93 -14.69 6.84
N ILE A 85 13.74 -13.45 7.31
CA ILE A 85 14.44 -12.84 8.45
C ILE A 85 13.50 -12.76 9.66
N MET A 86 12.32 -12.17 9.51
CA MET A 86 11.32 -11.98 10.57
C MET A 86 10.29 -13.10 10.53
N LYS A 87 10.71 -14.30 10.95
CA LYS A 87 9.97 -15.55 10.75
C LYS A 87 8.62 -15.60 11.46
N PHE A 88 8.53 -15.02 12.66
CA PHE A 88 7.36 -15.10 13.52
C PHE A 88 6.43 -13.87 13.45
N THR A 89 6.79 -12.90 12.62
CA THR A 89 5.98 -11.73 12.29
C THR A 89 5.66 -11.73 10.79
N GLU A 90 6.57 -11.33 9.96
CA GLU A 90 6.34 -11.28 8.51
C GLU A 90 6.24 -12.66 7.83
N GLY A 91 6.94 -13.67 8.36
CA GLY A 91 6.75 -15.05 7.93
C GLY A 91 5.38 -15.60 8.32
N ALA A 92 4.92 -15.29 9.53
CA ALA A 92 3.58 -15.63 9.98
C ALA A 92 2.50 -14.92 9.13
N PHE A 93 2.68 -13.64 8.79
CA PHE A 93 1.81 -12.92 7.85
C PHE A 93 1.62 -13.69 6.53
N ARG A 94 2.72 -14.15 5.92
CA ARG A 94 2.65 -14.96 4.70
C ARG A 94 1.84 -16.23 4.93
N ASP A 95 2.15 -16.98 5.98
CA ASP A 95 1.56 -18.28 6.24
C ASP A 95 0.06 -18.15 6.54
N TRP A 96 -0.35 -17.21 7.38
CA TRP A 96 -1.76 -16.89 7.64
C TRP A 96 -2.50 -16.42 6.39
N GLY A 97 -1.83 -15.69 5.49
CA GLY A 97 -2.41 -15.27 4.21
C GLY A 97 -2.73 -16.46 3.30
N TYR A 98 -1.83 -17.44 3.20
CA TYR A 98 -2.08 -18.68 2.47
C TYR A 98 -3.17 -19.54 3.12
N GLU A 99 -3.13 -19.68 4.44
CA GLU A 99 -4.17 -20.41 5.17
C GLU A 99 -5.56 -19.82 4.96
N LEU A 100 -5.67 -18.50 4.99
CA LEU A 100 -6.92 -17.79 4.70
C LEU A 100 -7.43 -18.10 3.30
N ALA A 101 -6.56 -18.01 2.28
CA ALA A 101 -6.93 -18.30 0.90
C ALA A 101 -7.47 -19.74 0.74
N GLN A 102 -6.87 -20.71 1.43
CA GLN A 102 -7.33 -22.09 1.40
C GLN A 102 -8.65 -22.28 2.17
N LYS A 103 -8.75 -21.74 3.39
CA LYS A 103 -9.89 -21.98 4.28
C LYS A 103 -11.16 -21.24 3.87
N GLU A 104 -11.04 -19.98 3.46
CA GLU A 104 -12.20 -19.12 3.19
C GLU A 104 -12.55 -19.03 1.70
N PHE A 105 -11.58 -19.18 0.81
CA PHE A 105 -11.78 -19.02 -0.63
C PHE A 105 -11.63 -20.33 -1.42
N GLY A 106 -11.49 -21.46 -0.71
CA GLY A 106 -11.38 -22.78 -1.35
C GLY A 106 -10.12 -22.96 -2.20
N GLY A 107 -9.04 -22.30 -1.79
CA GLY A 107 -7.79 -22.31 -2.54
C GLY A 107 -7.09 -23.68 -2.54
N GLU A 108 -6.53 -24.06 -3.68
CA GLU A 108 -5.76 -25.27 -3.88
C GLU A 108 -4.29 -24.93 -4.09
N LEU A 109 -3.39 -25.80 -3.61
CA LEU A 109 -1.95 -25.59 -3.81
C LEU A 109 -1.62 -25.69 -5.31
N LEU A 110 -0.93 -24.68 -5.82
CA LEU A 110 -0.46 -24.64 -7.18
C LEU A 110 0.90 -25.39 -7.28
N ASP A 111 0.98 -26.39 -8.15
CA ASP A 111 2.19 -27.19 -8.39
C ASP A 111 2.86 -27.75 -7.11
N GLY A 112 2.07 -28.06 -6.09
CA GLY A 112 2.56 -28.57 -4.80
C GLY A 112 2.95 -27.51 -3.78
N GLY A 113 2.67 -26.23 -4.07
CA GLY A 113 2.85 -25.10 -3.16
C GLY A 113 4.19 -24.38 -3.29
N PRO A 114 4.41 -23.28 -2.54
CA PRO A 114 3.51 -22.73 -1.53
C PRO A 114 2.35 -21.90 -2.10
N TRP A 115 2.40 -21.53 -3.38
CA TRP A 115 1.37 -20.71 -4.02
C TRP A 115 0.01 -21.41 -4.03
N VAL A 116 -1.04 -20.64 -3.99
CA VAL A 116 -2.43 -21.10 -3.93
C VAL A 116 -3.20 -20.51 -5.10
N SER A 117 -4.00 -21.32 -5.79
CA SER A 117 -4.96 -20.85 -6.80
C SER A 117 -6.37 -20.90 -6.24
N ILE A 118 -7.14 -19.83 -6.41
CA ILE A 118 -8.57 -19.78 -6.12
C ILE A 118 -9.35 -19.54 -7.42
N LYS A 119 -10.60 -19.99 -7.47
CA LYS A 119 -11.50 -19.67 -8.59
C LYS A 119 -12.29 -18.39 -8.26
N ASN A 120 -12.32 -17.46 -9.20
CA ASN A 120 -13.24 -16.34 -9.12
C ASN A 120 -14.70 -16.86 -9.24
N PRO A 121 -15.55 -16.74 -8.22
CA PRO A 121 -16.90 -17.27 -8.25
C PRO A 121 -17.81 -16.57 -9.27
N ARG A 122 -17.42 -15.41 -9.78
CA ARG A 122 -18.21 -14.61 -10.73
C ARG A 122 -17.87 -14.92 -12.18
N THR A 123 -16.61 -15.16 -12.48
CA THR A 123 -16.09 -15.32 -13.86
C THR A 123 -15.54 -16.72 -14.15
N GLY A 124 -15.18 -17.48 -13.11
CA GLY A 124 -14.51 -18.77 -13.23
C GLY A 124 -13.01 -18.67 -13.51
N SER A 125 -12.46 -17.46 -13.64
CA SER A 125 -11.01 -17.25 -13.83
C SER A 125 -10.20 -17.67 -12.62
N ASP A 126 -8.92 -18.02 -12.85
CA ASP A 126 -8.00 -18.31 -11.76
C ASP A 126 -7.39 -17.03 -11.18
N ILE A 127 -7.33 -16.97 -9.86
CA ILE A 127 -6.60 -15.91 -9.13
C ILE A 127 -5.50 -16.59 -8.33
N VAL A 128 -4.25 -16.23 -8.62
CA VAL A 128 -3.08 -16.80 -7.95
C VAL A 128 -2.70 -15.97 -6.72
N ILE A 129 -2.73 -16.60 -5.56
CA ILE A 129 -2.18 -16.06 -4.32
C ILE A 129 -0.74 -16.52 -4.24
N LYS A 130 0.20 -15.57 -4.26
CA LYS A 130 1.64 -15.82 -4.28
C LYS A 130 2.37 -14.92 -3.29
N ASP A 131 3.63 -15.18 -3.02
CA ASP A 131 4.44 -14.35 -2.15
C ASP A 131 5.73 -13.87 -2.82
N VAL A 132 6.23 -12.74 -2.35
CA VAL A 132 7.52 -12.19 -2.77
C VAL A 132 8.20 -11.53 -1.56
N ILE A 133 9.50 -11.79 -1.40
CA ILE A 133 10.32 -11.11 -0.39
C ILE A 133 10.46 -9.63 -0.73
N ALA A 134 10.31 -8.75 0.27
CA ALA A 134 10.16 -7.30 0.10
C ALA A 134 11.26 -6.63 -0.74
N ASP A 135 12.53 -6.97 -0.52
CA ASP A 135 13.64 -6.43 -1.32
C ASP A 135 13.60 -6.92 -2.78
N ALA A 136 13.19 -8.17 -3.01
CA ALA A 136 12.95 -8.66 -4.37
C ALA A 136 11.77 -7.94 -5.03
N MET A 137 10.70 -7.63 -4.26
CA MET A 137 9.55 -6.88 -4.78
C MET A 137 9.94 -5.48 -5.24
N LEU A 138 10.76 -4.76 -4.47
CA LEU A 138 11.27 -3.43 -4.86
C LEU A 138 12.03 -3.47 -6.21
N GLN A 139 12.75 -4.55 -6.48
CA GLN A 139 13.40 -4.76 -7.77
C GLN A 139 12.37 -5.12 -8.88
N GLN A 140 11.44 -6.01 -8.56
CA GLN A 140 10.53 -6.59 -9.56
C GLN A 140 9.47 -5.61 -10.05
N VAL A 141 9.04 -4.68 -9.20
CA VAL A 141 8.10 -3.61 -9.62
C VAL A 141 8.73 -2.65 -10.64
N LEU A 142 10.06 -2.56 -10.71
CA LEU A 142 10.78 -1.78 -11.72
C LEU A 142 10.98 -2.56 -13.03
N THR A 143 11.25 -3.86 -12.93
CA THR A 143 11.67 -4.67 -14.08
C THR A 143 10.52 -5.41 -14.75
N ARG A 144 9.46 -5.76 -14.02
CA ARG A 144 8.30 -6.52 -14.50
C ARG A 144 7.01 -6.17 -13.73
N PRO A 145 6.57 -4.91 -13.72
CA PRO A 145 5.40 -4.47 -12.95
C PRO A 145 4.09 -5.15 -13.38
N ARG A 146 4.01 -5.65 -14.61
CA ARG A 146 2.81 -6.31 -15.15
C ARG A 146 2.53 -7.69 -14.55
N ASP A 147 3.50 -8.28 -13.85
CA ASP A 147 3.33 -9.58 -13.19
C ASP A 147 2.50 -9.47 -11.88
N TYR A 148 2.17 -8.25 -11.46
CA TYR A 148 1.53 -7.95 -10.17
C TYR A 148 0.25 -7.14 -10.33
N SER A 149 -0.86 -7.65 -9.82
CA SER A 149 -2.17 -6.97 -9.88
C SER A 149 -2.53 -6.34 -8.55
N VAL A 150 -2.69 -7.16 -7.51
CA VAL A 150 -2.96 -6.72 -6.13
C VAL A 150 -1.78 -7.13 -5.26
N VAL A 151 -1.33 -6.24 -4.41
CA VAL A 151 -0.31 -6.48 -3.39
C VAL A 151 -0.95 -6.35 -2.02
N ALA A 152 -0.71 -7.32 -1.14
CA ALA A 152 -1.06 -7.26 0.27
C ALA A 152 0.22 -7.30 1.11
N THR A 153 0.40 -6.36 2.04
CA THR A 153 1.64 -6.25 2.79
C THR A 153 1.46 -5.57 4.14
N LEU A 154 2.41 -5.78 5.05
CA LEU A 154 2.48 -5.10 6.33
C LEU A 154 2.79 -3.61 6.17
N ASN A 155 2.60 -2.86 7.24
CA ASN A 155 2.58 -1.40 7.23
C ASN A 155 3.88 -0.78 6.68
N LEU A 156 5.04 -1.11 7.20
CA LEU A 156 6.31 -0.52 6.75
C LEU A 156 6.65 -0.88 5.30
N ASN A 157 6.51 -2.14 4.93
CA ASN A 157 6.75 -2.58 3.54
C ASN A 157 5.79 -1.88 2.57
N GLY A 158 4.53 -1.69 2.99
CA GLY A 158 3.51 -0.99 2.22
C GLY A 158 3.82 0.49 2.03
N ASP A 159 4.32 1.15 3.07
CA ASP A 159 4.77 2.53 3.01
C ASP A 159 5.86 2.73 1.95
N TYR A 160 6.93 1.95 2.05
CA TYR A 160 8.04 2.03 1.08
C TYR A 160 7.61 1.68 -0.35
N LEU A 161 6.78 0.64 -0.50
CA LEU A 161 6.40 0.15 -1.81
C LEU A 161 5.41 1.09 -2.51
N SER A 162 4.46 1.69 -1.77
CA SER A 162 3.49 2.62 -2.36
C SER A 162 4.17 3.86 -2.94
N ASP A 163 5.13 4.45 -2.23
CA ASP A 163 5.88 5.61 -2.72
C ASP A 163 6.79 5.27 -3.89
N ALA A 164 7.44 4.09 -3.86
CA ALA A 164 8.26 3.62 -4.97
C ALA A 164 7.43 3.39 -6.25
N LEU A 165 6.20 2.89 -6.12
CA LEU A 165 5.28 2.71 -7.24
C LEU A 165 4.69 4.03 -7.71
N ALA A 166 4.32 4.93 -6.81
CA ALA A 166 3.85 6.27 -7.16
C ALA A 166 4.88 7.03 -7.98
N ALA A 167 6.16 6.91 -7.64
CA ALA A 167 7.26 7.54 -8.40
C ALA A 167 7.31 7.10 -9.87
N GLN A 168 6.91 5.86 -10.18
CA GLN A 168 6.93 5.33 -11.54
C GLN A 168 5.79 5.87 -12.43
N VAL A 169 4.73 6.38 -11.84
CA VAL A 169 3.55 6.89 -12.56
C VAL A 169 3.43 8.42 -12.49
N GLY A 170 4.41 9.13 -11.93
CA GLY A 170 4.44 10.58 -11.91
C GLY A 170 4.62 11.20 -10.52
N GLY A 171 4.63 10.41 -9.47
CA GLY A 171 4.85 10.82 -8.09
C GLY A 171 3.60 10.74 -7.21
N ILE A 172 3.80 11.01 -5.92
CA ILE A 172 2.74 10.93 -4.91
C ILE A 172 1.60 11.95 -5.10
N GLY A 173 1.83 12.99 -5.92
CA GLY A 173 0.82 14.01 -6.24
C GLY A 173 -0.40 13.49 -7.02
N ILE A 174 -0.34 12.26 -7.56
CA ILE A 174 -1.47 11.59 -8.25
C ILE A 174 -1.80 10.23 -7.65
N ALA A 175 -1.17 9.82 -6.55
CA ALA A 175 -1.47 8.54 -5.93
C ALA A 175 -2.69 8.67 -4.99
N PRO A 176 -3.82 8.00 -5.29
CA PRO A 176 -4.99 8.04 -4.43
C PRO A 176 -4.82 7.15 -3.19
N GLY A 177 -5.55 7.47 -2.12
CA GLY A 177 -5.56 6.69 -0.89
C GLY A 177 -6.95 6.48 -0.32
N ALA A 178 -7.13 5.33 0.32
CA ALA A 178 -8.32 5.01 1.09
C ALA A 178 -7.96 4.18 2.32
N ASN A 179 -8.60 4.49 3.46
CA ASN A 179 -8.54 3.69 4.67
C ASN A 179 -9.92 3.03 4.86
N LEU A 180 -9.96 1.73 4.83
CA LEU A 180 -11.19 0.96 4.82
C LEU A 180 -11.29 0.08 6.08
N SER A 181 -12.41 0.17 6.78
CA SER A 181 -12.83 -0.81 7.79
C SER A 181 -14.07 -1.56 7.31
N ASP A 182 -14.67 -2.38 8.18
CA ASP A 182 -15.91 -3.08 7.81
C ASP A 182 -17.12 -2.15 7.77
N THR A 183 -17.06 -0.99 8.41
CA THR A 183 -18.20 -0.07 8.56
C THR A 183 -17.94 1.36 8.13
N VAL A 184 -16.68 1.74 7.96
CA VAL A 184 -16.27 3.11 7.61
C VAL A 184 -15.25 3.07 6.50
N ALA A 185 -15.37 4.00 5.54
CA ALA A 185 -14.38 4.27 4.51
C ALA A 185 -13.97 5.74 4.58
N LEU A 186 -12.67 6.00 4.63
CA LEU A 186 -12.06 7.34 4.57
C LEU A 186 -11.23 7.41 3.29
N PHE A 187 -11.42 8.47 2.51
CA PHE A 187 -10.67 8.70 1.27
C PHE A 187 -9.84 9.96 1.43
N GLU A 188 -8.54 9.87 1.25
CA GLU A 188 -7.61 10.96 1.46
C GLU A 188 -6.42 10.90 0.50
N ALA A 189 -5.72 12.01 0.33
CA ALA A 189 -4.45 12.00 -0.39
C ALA A 189 -3.41 11.16 0.37
N THR A 190 -2.57 10.41 -0.35
CA THR A 190 -1.53 9.59 0.28
C THR A 190 -0.35 10.40 0.82
N HIS A 191 -0.12 11.61 0.27
CA HIS A 191 0.96 12.48 0.70
C HIS A 191 0.61 13.30 1.95
N GLY A 192 1.63 13.80 2.66
CA GLY A 192 1.47 14.71 3.79
C GLY A 192 1.03 16.12 3.38
N THR A 193 0.89 16.99 4.36
CA THR A 193 0.35 18.37 4.21
C THR A 193 1.27 19.36 3.48
N ALA A 194 2.55 19.02 3.28
CA ALA A 194 3.55 19.85 2.59
C ALA A 194 3.53 21.35 2.99
N PRO A 195 3.71 21.70 4.27
CA PRO A 195 3.45 23.05 4.79
C PRO A 195 4.28 24.14 4.11
N LYS A 196 5.45 23.80 3.54
CA LYS A 196 6.27 24.75 2.78
C LYS A 196 5.61 25.27 1.50
N TYR A 197 4.56 24.62 1.01
CA TYR A 197 3.82 25.03 -0.19
C TYR A 197 2.48 25.71 0.16
N ALA A 198 2.14 25.83 1.44
CA ALA A 198 0.87 26.42 1.85
C ALA A 198 0.69 27.83 1.27
N GLY A 199 -0.49 28.13 0.72
CA GLY A 199 -0.85 29.42 0.13
C GLY A 199 -0.20 29.74 -1.22
N GLN A 200 0.54 28.81 -1.84
CA GLN A 200 1.24 29.06 -3.11
C GLN A 200 0.46 28.63 -4.36
N ASP A 201 -0.69 27.99 -4.21
CA ASP A 201 -1.49 27.43 -5.33
C ASP A 201 -0.65 26.60 -6.32
N LYS A 202 0.25 25.76 -5.83
CA LYS A 202 1.30 25.13 -6.64
C LYS A 202 1.23 23.62 -6.74
N VAL A 203 0.78 22.93 -5.65
CA VAL A 203 0.84 21.48 -5.59
C VAL A 203 -0.15 20.82 -6.55
N ASN A 204 0.16 19.58 -6.97
CA ASN A 204 -0.76 18.78 -7.77
C ASN A 204 -1.95 18.32 -6.91
N PRO A 205 -3.19 18.64 -7.27
CA PRO A 205 -4.37 18.19 -6.52
C PRO A 205 -4.83 16.78 -6.90
N GLY A 206 -4.14 16.11 -7.84
CA GLY A 206 -4.56 14.85 -8.45
C GLY A 206 -4.74 13.71 -7.45
N SER A 207 -3.89 13.62 -6.43
CA SER A 207 -4.04 12.60 -5.37
C SER A 207 -5.39 12.72 -4.66
N LEU A 208 -5.79 13.93 -4.26
CA LEU A 208 -7.08 14.15 -3.60
C LEU A 208 -8.26 13.96 -4.56
N ILE A 209 -8.14 14.41 -5.80
CA ILE A 209 -9.15 14.24 -6.85
C ILE A 209 -9.39 12.75 -7.12
N LEU A 210 -8.33 11.97 -7.29
CA LEU A 210 -8.43 10.53 -7.51
C LEU A 210 -8.88 9.76 -6.26
N SER A 211 -8.60 10.26 -5.06
CA SER A 211 -9.19 9.71 -3.83
C SER A 211 -10.71 9.93 -3.79
N ALA A 212 -11.18 11.09 -4.25
CA ALA A 212 -12.61 11.34 -4.42
C ALA A 212 -13.24 10.44 -5.51
N GLU A 213 -12.52 10.16 -6.58
CA GLU A 213 -12.93 9.19 -7.61
C GLU A 213 -13.14 7.80 -6.99
N MET A 214 -12.18 7.30 -6.19
CA MET A 214 -12.32 6.04 -5.45
C MET A 214 -13.54 6.06 -4.52
N MET A 215 -13.81 7.18 -3.85
CA MET A 215 -15.00 7.35 -3.00
C MET A 215 -16.30 7.21 -3.82
N LEU A 216 -16.36 7.83 -4.99
CA LEU A 216 -17.54 7.73 -5.86
C LEU A 216 -17.78 6.29 -6.32
N ARG A 217 -16.72 5.55 -6.69
CA ARG A 217 -16.86 4.12 -7.02
C ARG A 217 -17.32 3.29 -5.82
N HIS A 218 -16.79 3.58 -4.63
CA HIS A 218 -17.24 2.92 -3.40
C HIS A 218 -18.72 3.14 -3.12
N LEU A 219 -19.25 4.31 -3.46
CA LEU A 219 -20.67 4.65 -3.37
C LEU A 219 -21.53 4.12 -4.53
N GLY A 220 -20.91 3.52 -5.56
CA GLY A 220 -21.59 3.03 -6.75
C GLY A 220 -21.91 4.11 -7.80
N TRP A 221 -21.34 5.31 -7.67
CA TRP A 221 -21.53 6.43 -8.61
C TRP A 221 -20.50 6.39 -9.73
N ASN A 222 -20.52 5.31 -10.49
CA ASN A 222 -19.48 4.99 -11.47
C ASN A 222 -19.39 6.02 -12.60
N GLU A 223 -20.51 6.54 -13.10
CA GLU A 223 -20.53 7.55 -14.16
C GLU A 223 -19.82 8.85 -13.71
N ALA A 224 -20.02 9.26 -12.46
CA ALA A 224 -19.35 10.43 -11.90
C ALA A 224 -17.84 10.17 -11.72
N ALA A 225 -17.47 8.97 -11.33
CA ALA A 225 -16.06 8.56 -11.22
C ALA A 225 -15.38 8.54 -12.61
N ASP A 226 -16.08 8.03 -13.64
CA ASP A 226 -15.57 7.99 -15.01
C ASP A 226 -15.30 9.40 -15.57
N LEU A 227 -16.17 10.37 -15.29
CA LEU A 227 -15.96 11.78 -15.68
C LEU A 227 -14.68 12.36 -15.07
N ILE A 228 -14.36 12.02 -13.81
CA ILE A 228 -13.10 12.45 -13.17
C ILE A 228 -11.90 11.85 -13.90
N ILE A 229 -11.95 10.56 -14.24
CA ILE A 229 -10.87 9.90 -14.97
C ILE A 229 -10.70 10.53 -16.38
N ASP A 230 -11.79 10.77 -17.08
CA ASP A 230 -11.76 11.41 -18.39
C ASP A 230 -11.17 12.82 -18.32
N GLY A 231 -11.60 13.62 -17.34
CA GLY A 231 -11.06 14.96 -17.11
C GLY A 231 -9.56 14.95 -16.78
N MET A 232 -9.11 14.06 -15.91
CA MET A 232 -7.70 13.90 -15.57
C MET A 232 -6.87 13.50 -16.80
N ASN A 233 -7.35 12.52 -17.55
CA ASN A 233 -6.70 12.06 -18.79
C ASN A 233 -6.63 13.19 -19.82
N GLY A 234 -7.70 13.94 -20.02
CA GLY A 234 -7.76 15.05 -20.95
C GLY A 234 -6.77 16.16 -20.60
N ALA A 235 -6.72 16.61 -19.33
CA ALA A 235 -5.79 17.63 -18.86
C ALA A 235 -4.31 17.20 -19.06
N ILE A 236 -3.99 15.93 -18.71
CA ILE A 236 -2.63 15.39 -18.88
C ILE A 236 -2.27 15.24 -20.35
N GLN A 237 -3.16 14.77 -21.22
CA GLN A 237 -2.93 14.65 -22.67
C GLN A 237 -2.77 16.02 -23.32
N ALA A 238 -3.52 17.04 -22.89
CA ALA A 238 -3.37 18.42 -23.31
C ALA A 238 -2.06 19.06 -22.80
N LYS A 239 -1.30 18.33 -21.97
CA LYS A 239 -0.07 18.80 -21.32
C LYS A 239 -0.25 20.08 -20.49
N THR A 240 -1.43 20.29 -19.94
CA THR A 240 -1.74 21.40 -19.03
C THR A 240 -1.66 20.85 -17.61
N VAL A 241 -0.48 20.99 -16.98
CA VAL A 241 -0.13 20.21 -15.78
C VAL A 241 0.60 21.05 -14.74
N THR A 242 0.63 20.55 -13.50
CA THR A 242 1.37 21.13 -12.39
C THR A 242 2.89 20.87 -12.50
N TYR A 243 3.67 21.54 -11.66
CA TYR A 243 5.15 21.57 -11.73
C TYR A 243 5.82 20.18 -11.64
N ASP A 244 5.20 19.24 -10.99
CA ASP A 244 5.73 17.88 -10.80
C ASP A 244 5.70 17.09 -12.12
N PHE A 245 4.66 17.28 -12.94
CA PHE A 245 4.57 16.69 -14.29
C PHE A 245 5.28 17.53 -15.34
N GLU A 246 5.17 18.86 -15.27
CA GLU A 246 5.77 19.76 -16.27
C GLU A 246 7.26 19.49 -16.45
N ARG A 247 8.01 19.30 -15.37
CA ARG A 247 9.46 18.99 -15.42
C ARG A 247 9.79 17.64 -16.08
N LEU A 248 8.82 16.76 -16.26
CA LEU A 248 8.98 15.41 -16.82
C LEU A 248 8.39 15.29 -18.23
N MET A 249 7.69 16.32 -18.70
CA MET A 249 6.94 16.29 -19.96
C MET A 249 7.41 17.39 -20.91
N GLU A 250 8.06 17.02 -22.01
CA GLU A 250 8.48 17.98 -23.06
C GLU A 250 7.27 18.71 -23.66
N GLY A 251 7.34 20.04 -23.70
CA GLY A 251 6.30 20.91 -24.27
C GLY A 251 5.05 21.01 -23.40
N ALA A 252 5.15 20.73 -22.09
CA ALA A 252 4.04 20.94 -21.16
C ALA A 252 3.88 22.42 -20.79
N THR A 253 2.64 22.80 -20.50
CA THR A 253 2.28 24.11 -19.98
C THR A 253 2.12 24.01 -18.47
N LEU A 254 2.98 24.71 -17.73
CA LEU A 254 2.91 24.81 -16.28
C LEU A 254 1.68 25.61 -15.86
N VAL A 255 0.85 25.03 -14.99
CA VAL A 255 -0.30 25.70 -14.39
C VAL A 255 -0.29 25.59 -12.87
N SER A 256 -1.07 26.43 -12.19
CA SER A 256 -1.28 26.35 -10.75
C SER A 256 -2.18 25.19 -10.34
N CYS A 257 -2.27 24.90 -9.04
CA CYS A 257 -3.17 23.88 -8.49
C CYS A 257 -4.63 24.13 -8.91
N SER A 258 -5.13 25.36 -8.73
CA SER A 258 -6.50 25.73 -9.09
C SER A 258 -6.74 25.65 -10.61
N ALA A 259 -5.81 26.15 -11.42
CA ALA A 259 -5.92 26.12 -12.89
C ALA A 259 -5.84 24.67 -13.44
N PHE A 260 -5.12 23.75 -12.76
CA PHE A 260 -5.16 22.35 -13.12
C PHE A 260 -6.54 21.74 -12.85
N GLY A 261 -7.16 22.08 -11.70
CA GLY A 261 -8.54 21.70 -11.41
C GLY A 261 -9.52 22.18 -12.48
N ASP A 262 -9.41 23.45 -12.91
CA ASP A 262 -10.22 24.00 -14.00
C ASP A 262 -9.99 23.25 -15.32
N SER A 263 -8.74 22.89 -15.62
CA SER A 263 -8.41 22.08 -16.80
C SER A 263 -9.05 20.69 -16.74
N VAL A 264 -9.05 20.04 -15.57
CA VAL A 264 -9.72 18.74 -15.40
C VAL A 264 -11.23 18.88 -15.65
N ILE A 265 -11.88 19.89 -15.07
CA ILE A 265 -13.32 20.16 -15.29
C ILE A 265 -13.63 20.40 -16.77
N ALA A 266 -12.77 21.12 -17.45
CA ALA A 266 -12.98 21.44 -18.88
C ALA A 266 -12.89 20.22 -19.80
N HIS A 267 -12.35 19.10 -19.32
CA HIS A 267 -12.20 17.86 -20.09
C HIS A 267 -13.16 16.75 -19.63
N MET A 268 -14.01 16.99 -18.61
CA MET A 268 -15.11 16.13 -18.23
C MET A 268 -16.25 16.22 -19.26
#